data_649adffe9a1d9ed2fc5658c8d431ce6f
#
_entry.id   649adffe9a1d9ed2fc5658c8d431ce6f
#
_cell.length_a   1.000
_cell.length_b   1.000
_cell.length_c   1.000
_cell.angle_alpha   90.00
_cell.angle_beta   90.00
_cell.angle_gamma   90.00
#
_symmetry.space_group_name_H-M   'P 1'
#
loop_
_entity.id
_entity.type
_entity.pdbx_description
1 polymer ?
#
loop_
_entity_poly.entity_id
_entity_poly.type
_entity_poly.pdbx_seq_one_letter_code
_entity_poly.pdbx_strand_id
1 'polypeptide(L)'
;ADPRYDYGRHFLFQGHEAGVQDASLITRINLDADTAHRVTVMATHDVNGNPIAPIDGSTWDPFSQRLLFTTENPNAPIYAATLGVPSQVEDVSGALGRGGYEGIQNDNFGNVWIVEDIGGSTKTDATGASTTAKRPNSFLYRYVPHRPGDLHNGRLQVLQVIVGDHVATFESQAAVNAPDQLAIRTHGISHRTRWITIHDTRVDGTTPFNANTLAKAAGGTPFKRPENGAFRPGSHFREFFFTETGDTTTTSPENGNAGGWCSIFRLSQHGADADEGRISLFFQSKTATVAGLDNVTFLSEDKLLAVEDAGDGLHSQRNALDSGFVFDLNTDYGQGSLPIRFLAEGRDPSATLDSANGGFGKNEGDNEITGIHVSDGDPSVNGILGAKVPRFGHDGWRMFWTQQHGDNVTWEVTRAKHGDNDDDHDDW
;
A
#
# COMPACT_ATOMS: atom_id res chain seq x y z
N ALA A 1 23.59 -1.14 -17.91
CA ALA A 1 24.37 -0.83 -16.71
C ALA A 1 25.84 -0.69 -17.08
N ASP A 2 26.55 0.27 -16.52
CA ASP A 2 28.00 0.34 -16.64
C ASP A 2 28.61 -0.65 -15.63
N PRO A 3 29.33 -1.71 -16.08
CA PRO A 3 29.84 -2.74 -15.18
C PRO A 3 30.86 -2.21 -14.16
N ARG A 4 31.35 -1.00 -14.35
CA ARG A 4 32.23 -0.34 -13.38
C ARG A 4 31.50 0.08 -12.11
N TYR A 5 30.19 0.24 -12.17
CA TYR A 5 29.32 0.65 -11.06
C TYR A 5 28.34 -0.45 -10.63
N ASP A 6 28.46 -1.66 -11.19
CA ASP A 6 27.66 -2.83 -10.81
C ASP A 6 28.41 -3.65 -9.75
N TYR A 7 28.68 -3.00 -8.63
CA TYR A 7 29.30 -3.58 -7.44
C TYR A 7 28.45 -3.29 -6.21
N GLY A 8 28.81 -3.89 -5.08
CA GLY A 8 28.12 -3.66 -3.81
C GLY A 8 27.12 -4.75 -3.46
N ARG A 9 26.40 -4.53 -2.38
CA ARG A 9 25.50 -5.52 -1.77
C ARG A 9 24.15 -4.93 -1.38
N HIS A 10 24.02 -3.60 -1.41
CA HIS A 10 22.82 -2.92 -0.95
C HIS A 10 22.12 -2.25 -2.13
N PHE A 11 20.93 -2.76 -2.46
CA PHE A 11 20.16 -2.26 -3.58
C PHE A 11 18.75 -1.93 -3.12
N LEU A 12 18.22 -0.81 -3.61
CA LEU A 12 16.81 -0.47 -3.54
C LEU A 12 16.20 -0.61 -4.93
N PHE A 13 15.03 -1.21 -5.03
CA PHE A 13 14.30 -1.37 -6.27
C PHE A 13 13.03 -0.51 -6.22
N GLN A 14 12.73 0.15 -7.34
CA GLN A 14 11.57 1.03 -7.45
C GLN A 14 10.81 0.76 -8.73
N GLY A 15 9.48 0.69 -8.63
CA GLY A 15 8.55 0.86 -9.73
C GLY A 15 8.24 2.33 -9.93
N HIS A 16 7.84 2.72 -11.13
CA HIS A 16 7.50 4.08 -11.46
C HIS A 16 6.13 4.12 -12.16
N GLU A 17 5.27 5.06 -11.77
CA GLU A 17 4.02 5.32 -12.46
C GLU A 17 4.22 5.99 -13.79
N ALA A 18 5.18 6.90 -13.87
CA ALA A 18 5.59 7.55 -15.08
C ALA A 18 6.97 7.10 -15.53
N GLY A 19 7.28 7.27 -16.80
CA GLY A 19 8.55 6.82 -17.35
C GLY A 19 8.96 7.62 -18.56
N VAL A 20 9.66 6.99 -19.48
CA VAL A 20 10.13 7.59 -20.72
C VAL A 20 9.34 7.05 -21.90
N GLN A 21 8.89 7.96 -22.79
CA GLN A 21 8.22 7.59 -24.06
C GLN A 21 7.00 6.68 -23.87
N ASP A 22 6.10 7.04 -22.98
CA ASP A 22 4.85 6.33 -22.68
C ASP A 22 5.02 4.93 -22.05
N ALA A 23 6.21 4.59 -21.56
CA ALA A 23 6.46 3.37 -20.80
C ALA A 23 6.90 3.71 -19.38
N SER A 24 6.28 3.09 -18.41
CA SER A 24 6.79 3.07 -17.03
C SER A 24 8.09 2.27 -16.95
N LEU A 25 8.79 2.39 -15.87
CA LEU A 25 10.10 1.75 -15.73
C LEU A 25 10.31 1.14 -14.35
N ILE A 26 11.20 0.17 -14.30
CA ILE A 26 11.73 -0.40 -13.08
C ILE A 26 13.18 0.04 -12.96
N THR A 27 13.54 0.57 -11.79
CA THR A 27 14.91 0.98 -11.50
C THR A 27 15.51 0.20 -10.33
N ARG A 28 16.83 0.15 -10.34
CA ARG A 28 17.65 -0.31 -9.23
C ARG A 28 18.57 0.81 -8.80
N ILE A 29 18.57 1.12 -7.51
CA ILE A 29 19.46 2.09 -6.89
C ILE A 29 20.55 1.30 -6.16
N ASN A 30 21.80 1.47 -6.57
CA ASN A 30 22.97 0.90 -5.87
C ASN A 30 23.37 1.85 -4.74
N LEU A 31 23.08 1.46 -3.51
CA LEU A 31 23.31 2.28 -2.32
C LEU A 31 24.81 2.34 -1.93
N ASP A 32 25.64 1.48 -2.53
CA ASP A 32 27.10 1.47 -2.32
C ASP A 32 27.84 2.32 -3.37
N ALA A 33 27.17 2.78 -4.42
CA ALA A 33 27.76 3.63 -5.46
C ALA A 33 27.63 5.11 -5.13
N ASP A 34 28.47 5.94 -5.77
CA ASP A 34 28.34 7.39 -5.69
C ASP A 34 27.03 7.89 -6.34
N THR A 35 26.60 9.07 -5.95
CA THR A 35 25.29 9.61 -6.35
C THR A 35 25.09 9.68 -7.86
N ALA A 36 26.14 9.96 -8.63
CA ALA A 36 26.03 10.12 -10.08
C ALA A 36 25.83 8.78 -10.82
N HIS A 37 26.12 7.65 -10.18
CA HIS A 37 26.19 6.35 -10.85
C HIS A 37 25.31 5.27 -10.21
N ARG A 38 24.49 5.63 -9.22
CA ARG A 38 23.75 4.64 -8.46
C ARG A 38 22.47 4.14 -9.11
N VAL A 39 21.85 4.89 -10.02
CA VAL A 39 20.56 4.53 -10.64
C VAL A 39 20.75 3.79 -11.95
N THR A 40 20.10 2.64 -12.09
CA THR A 40 20.11 1.82 -13.30
C THR A 40 18.68 1.48 -13.69
N VAL A 41 18.28 1.77 -14.94
CA VAL A 41 17.02 1.29 -15.50
C VAL A 41 17.14 -0.21 -15.76
N MET A 42 16.28 -1.01 -15.18
CA MET A 42 16.25 -2.46 -15.33
C MET A 42 15.39 -2.93 -16.49
N ALA A 43 14.21 -2.32 -16.64
CA ALA A 43 13.27 -2.61 -17.73
C ALA A 43 12.33 -1.43 -17.99
N THR A 44 11.84 -1.35 -19.25
CA THR A 44 10.76 -0.47 -19.69
C THR A 44 9.70 -1.27 -20.47
N HIS A 45 9.97 -2.54 -20.79
CA HIS A 45 9.10 -3.43 -21.56
C HIS A 45 9.10 -4.81 -20.91
N ASP A 46 7.99 -5.53 -21.09
CA ASP A 46 7.85 -6.93 -20.71
C ASP A 46 8.59 -7.87 -21.69
N VAL A 47 8.61 -9.16 -21.38
CA VAL A 47 9.26 -10.19 -22.21
C VAL A 47 8.63 -10.33 -23.61
N ASN A 48 7.41 -9.82 -23.83
CA ASN A 48 6.70 -9.82 -25.11
C ASN A 48 6.94 -8.53 -25.90
N GLY A 49 7.69 -7.56 -25.34
CA GLY A 49 7.97 -6.26 -25.94
C GLY A 49 6.86 -5.22 -25.74
N ASN A 50 5.90 -5.46 -24.86
CA ASN A 50 4.90 -4.46 -24.52
C ASN A 50 5.49 -3.46 -23.50
N PRO A 51 5.17 -2.17 -23.60
CA PRO A 51 5.54 -1.19 -22.59
C PRO A 51 4.99 -1.59 -21.22
N ILE A 52 5.78 -1.41 -20.17
CA ILE A 52 5.33 -1.59 -18.80
C ILE A 52 4.28 -0.51 -18.49
N ALA A 53 3.13 -0.94 -17.96
CA ALA A 53 2.08 -0.04 -17.49
C ALA A 53 2.54 0.73 -16.23
N PRO A 54 1.88 1.84 -15.86
CA PRO A 54 2.14 2.54 -14.62
C PRO A 54 2.16 1.60 -13.42
N ILE A 55 3.30 1.60 -12.73
CA ILE A 55 3.55 0.72 -11.57
C ILE A 55 3.21 1.49 -10.32
N ASP A 56 2.53 0.82 -9.42
CA ASP A 56 2.23 1.30 -8.09
C ASP A 56 3.00 0.52 -7.02
N GLY A 57 2.35 -0.43 -6.33
CA GLY A 57 2.97 -1.20 -5.26
C GLY A 57 4.07 -2.16 -5.73
N SER A 58 4.98 -2.45 -4.84
CA SER A 58 6.06 -3.39 -5.09
C SER A 58 6.44 -4.20 -3.86
N THR A 59 6.87 -5.45 -4.09
CA THR A 59 7.43 -6.30 -3.05
C THR A 59 8.46 -7.29 -3.61
N TRP A 60 9.35 -7.75 -2.76
CA TRP A 60 10.22 -8.88 -3.06
C TRP A 60 9.56 -10.19 -2.64
N ASP A 61 9.42 -11.13 -3.56
CA ASP A 61 8.95 -12.48 -3.26
C ASP A 61 10.14 -13.46 -3.12
N PRO A 62 10.49 -13.87 -1.91
CA PRO A 62 11.62 -14.78 -1.67
C PRO A 62 11.35 -16.21 -2.18
N PHE A 63 10.11 -16.59 -2.42
CA PHE A 63 9.75 -17.93 -2.89
C PHE A 63 9.95 -18.07 -4.40
N SER A 64 9.47 -17.12 -5.18
CA SER A 64 9.71 -17.07 -6.63
C SER A 64 11.06 -16.46 -6.99
N GLN A 65 11.71 -15.75 -6.06
CA GLN A 65 12.88 -14.90 -6.30
C GLN A 65 12.63 -13.87 -7.41
N ARG A 66 11.50 -13.18 -7.29
CA ARG A 66 11.06 -12.11 -8.19
C ARG A 66 10.67 -10.87 -7.41
N LEU A 67 10.85 -9.73 -8.05
CA LEU A 67 10.16 -8.51 -7.66
C LEU A 67 8.75 -8.57 -8.25
N LEU A 68 7.74 -8.34 -7.43
CA LEU A 68 6.36 -8.24 -7.86
C LEU A 68 5.95 -6.78 -7.89
N PHE A 69 5.20 -6.40 -8.93
CA PHE A 69 4.74 -5.03 -9.14
C PHE A 69 3.25 -5.04 -9.49
N THR A 70 2.50 -4.19 -8.83
CA THR A 70 1.10 -3.91 -9.15
C THR A 70 0.97 -2.75 -10.13
N THR A 71 -0.23 -2.55 -10.62
CA THR A 71 -0.61 -1.41 -11.45
C THR A 71 -2.01 -0.96 -11.07
N GLU A 72 -2.22 0.32 -10.90
CA GLU A 72 -3.50 0.92 -10.52
C GLU A 72 -4.56 0.88 -11.63
N ASN A 73 -4.20 0.40 -12.79
CA ASN A 73 -5.12 0.29 -13.90
C ASN A 73 -5.84 -1.07 -13.90
N PRO A 74 -7.19 -1.11 -13.80
CA PRO A 74 -7.96 -2.37 -13.73
C PRO A 74 -7.85 -3.26 -14.97
N ASN A 75 -7.24 -2.80 -16.03
CA ASN A 75 -6.99 -3.56 -17.26
C ASN A 75 -5.51 -3.90 -17.48
N ALA A 76 -4.63 -3.36 -16.67
CA ALA A 76 -3.19 -3.57 -16.78
C ALA A 76 -2.72 -4.82 -16.00
N PRO A 77 -1.55 -5.35 -16.34
CA PRO A 77 -1.00 -6.55 -15.71
C PRO A 77 -0.48 -6.31 -14.29
N ILE A 78 -0.41 -7.38 -13.50
CA ILE A 78 0.59 -7.55 -12.44
C ILE A 78 1.86 -8.12 -13.06
N TYR A 79 3.00 -7.64 -12.64
CA TYR A 79 4.29 -8.06 -13.17
C TYR A 79 5.14 -8.81 -12.14
N ALA A 80 5.90 -9.79 -12.64
CA ALA A 80 7.00 -10.43 -11.93
C ALA A 80 8.30 -10.16 -12.69
N ALA A 81 9.32 -9.63 -12.01
CA ALA A 81 10.56 -9.18 -12.61
C ALA A 81 11.79 -9.85 -11.98
N THR A 82 12.79 -10.18 -12.81
CA THR A 82 14.08 -10.68 -12.32
C THR A 82 14.98 -9.55 -11.81
N LEU A 83 15.95 -9.88 -10.94
CA LEU A 83 16.92 -8.90 -10.43
C LEU A 83 18.03 -8.53 -11.42
N GLY A 84 18.08 -9.20 -12.58
CA GLY A 84 19.11 -8.95 -13.60
C GLY A 84 18.94 -7.60 -14.30
N VAL A 85 19.97 -7.16 -14.99
CA VAL A 85 19.95 -5.98 -15.87
C VAL A 85 20.44 -6.41 -17.25
N PRO A 86 19.58 -6.39 -18.29
CA PRO A 86 18.14 -6.06 -18.25
C PRO A 86 17.31 -7.11 -17.49
N SER A 87 16.23 -6.65 -16.87
CA SER A 87 15.28 -7.52 -16.17
C SER A 87 14.36 -8.22 -17.16
N GLN A 88 13.99 -9.47 -16.86
CA GLN A 88 12.89 -10.17 -17.52
C GLN A 88 11.61 -9.89 -16.74
N VAL A 89 10.66 -9.23 -17.37
CA VAL A 89 9.38 -8.82 -16.77
C VAL A 89 8.25 -9.62 -17.40
N GLU A 90 7.51 -10.36 -16.59
CA GLU A 90 6.43 -11.24 -17.01
C GLU A 90 5.06 -10.77 -16.50
N ASP A 91 4.02 -10.89 -17.33
CA ASP A 91 2.61 -10.73 -16.91
C ASP A 91 2.15 -12.00 -16.17
N VAL A 92 1.80 -11.85 -14.89
CA VAL A 92 1.28 -12.95 -14.04
C VAL A 92 -0.22 -12.83 -13.76
N SER A 93 -0.93 -11.98 -14.49
CA SER A 93 -2.37 -11.72 -14.30
C SER A 93 -3.27 -12.92 -14.61
N GLY A 94 -2.74 -13.94 -15.28
CA GLY A 94 -3.49 -15.17 -15.52
C GLY A 94 -3.83 -15.96 -14.25
N ALA A 95 -3.11 -15.69 -13.16
CA ALA A 95 -3.35 -16.31 -11.85
C ALA A 95 -3.76 -15.29 -10.79
N LEU A 96 -3.18 -14.09 -10.81
CA LEU A 96 -3.43 -13.04 -9.82
C LEU A 96 -4.56 -12.08 -10.22
N GLY A 97 -5.06 -12.16 -11.45
CA GLY A 97 -6.08 -11.26 -11.96
C GLY A 97 -5.53 -9.90 -12.36
N ARG A 98 -6.42 -9.04 -12.82
CA ARG A 98 -6.22 -7.62 -13.09
C ARG A 98 -7.17 -6.82 -12.22
N GLY A 99 -6.70 -5.74 -11.66
CA GLY A 99 -7.46 -4.81 -10.81
C GLY A 99 -6.75 -3.47 -10.78
N GLY A 100 -7.35 -2.46 -10.18
CA GLY A 100 -6.63 -1.26 -9.75
C GLY A 100 -5.85 -1.60 -8.50
N TYR A 101 -4.78 -2.37 -8.66
CA TYR A 101 -4.05 -2.92 -7.54
C TYR A 101 -2.98 -1.95 -7.06
N GLU A 102 -3.01 -1.72 -5.77
CA GLU A 102 -2.06 -0.92 -5.02
C GLU A 102 -1.02 -1.79 -4.32
N GLY A 103 -1.04 -1.80 -2.99
CA GLY A 103 -0.11 -2.53 -2.19
C GLY A 103 -0.10 -4.04 -2.43
N ILE A 104 1.09 -4.61 -2.39
CA ILE A 104 1.33 -6.03 -2.56
C ILE A 104 2.34 -6.52 -1.50
N GLN A 105 2.02 -7.61 -0.81
CA GLN A 105 2.84 -8.17 0.26
C GLN A 105 2.88 -9.69 0.19
N ASN A 106 3.95 -10.28 0.73
CA ASN A 106 4.11 -11.71 0.85
C ASN A 106 3.95 -12.17 2.31
N ASP A 107 3.53 -13.40 2.50
CA ASP A 107 3.56 -14.06 3.79
C ASP A 107 4.57 -15.23 3.85
N ASN A 108 4.64 -15.90 4.99
CA ASN A 108 5.59 -17.01 5.21
C ASN A 108 5.19 -18.34 4.55
N PHE A 109 4.04 -18.43 3.91
CA PHE A 109 3.59 -19.58 3.11
C PHE A 109 3.79 -19.36 1.61
N GLY A 110 4.21 -18.14 1.22
CA GLY A 110 4.33 -17.73 -0.17
C GLY A 110 3.01 -17.29 -0.78
N ASN A 111 1.99 -16.99 0.04
CA ASN A 111 0.80 -16.32 -0.46
C ASN A 111 1.13 -14.86 -0.75
N VAL A 112 0.44 -14.28 -1.74
CA VAL A 112 0.56 -12.88 -2.11
C VAL A 112 -0.73 -12.15 -1.72
N TRP A 113 -0.59 -11.15 -0.88
CA TRP A 113 -1.69 -10.31 -0.40
C TRP A 113 -1.71 -9.03 -1.22
N ILE A 114 -2.89 -8.66 -1.71
CA ILE A 114 -3.06 -7.53 -2.64
C ILE A 114 -4.22 -6.68 -2.13
N VAL A 115 -4.03 -5.39 -2.08
CA VAL A 115 -5.11 -4.41 -1.89
C VAL A 115 -5.43 -3.73 -3.20
N GLU A 116 -6.67 -3.26 -3.35
CA GLU A 116 -7.16 -2.66 -4.58
C GLU A 116 -7.67 -1.25 -4.32
N ASP A 117 -7.27 -0.29 -5.14
CA ASP A 117 -7.89 1.02 -5.22
C ASP A 117 -8.69 1.18 -6.51
N ILE A 118 -9.98 0.96 -6.42
CA ILE A 118 -10.94 1.35 -7.44
C ILE A 118 -11.99 2.23 -6.80
N GLY A 119 -11.94 3.52 -7.05
CA GLY A 119 -12.91 4.49 -6.56
C GLY A 119 -14.34 4.10 -6.88
N GLY A 120 -15.21 4.16 -5.88
CA GLY A 120 -16.63 3.87 -6.04
C GLY A 120 -17.42 5.03 -6.66
N SER A 121 -18.64 4.75 -7.09
CA SER A 121 -19.55 5.79 -7.56
C SER A 121 -19.99 6.71 -6.41
N THR A 122 -20.12 7.99 -6.73
CA THR A 122 -20.73 8.97 -5.81
C THR A 122 -22.16 8.57 -5.45
N LYS A 123 -22.55 8.82 -4.21
CA LYS A 123 -23.87 8.51 -3.70
C LYS A 123 -24.76 9.73 -3.52
N THR A 124 -26.04 9.50 -3.63
CA THR A 124 -27.03 10.39 -3.05
C THR A 124 -27.20 10.10 -1.55
N ASP A 125 -27.45 11.12 -0.77
CA ASP A 125 -27.82 10.97 0.63
C ASP A 125 -29.26 10.42 0.79
N ALA A 126 -29.74 10.31 2.03
CA ALA A 126 -31.09 9.82 2.32
C ALA A 126 -32.19 10.73 1.76
N THR A 127 -31.88 11.98 1.41
CA THR A 127 -32.84 12.94 0.81
C THR A 127 -32.85 12.89 -0.71
N GLY A 128 -31.92 12.13 -1.32
CA GLY A 128 -31.71 12.08 -2.76
C GLY A 128 -30.75 13.13 -3.31
N ALA A 129 -30.16 13.98 -2.45
CA ALA A 129 -29.16 14.95 -2.86
C ALA A 129 -27.81 14.24 -3.17
N SER A 130 -27.14 14.68 -4.23
CA SER A 130 -25.81 14.18 -4.57
C SER A 130 -24.81 14.60 -3.49
N THR A 131 -24.04 13.63 -2.99
CA THR A 131 -22.95 13.87 -2.05
C THR A 131 -21.61 13.59 -2.74
N THR A 132 -20.53 14.09 -2.18
CA THR A 132 -19.16 13.74 -2.63
C THR A 132 -18.70 12.41 -2.06
N ALA A 133 -19.42 11.87 -1.08
CA ALA A 133 -19.09 10.58 -0.50
C ALA A 133 -19.31 9.44 -1.51
N LYS A 134 -18.34 8.56 -1.62
CA LYS A 134 -18.34 7.44 -2.55
C LYS A 134 -18.69 6.13 -1.85
N ARG A 135 -19.23 5.20 -2.62
CA ARG A 135 -19.43 3.82 -2.15
C ARG A 135 -18.09 3.11 -2.07
N PRO A 136 -17.90 2.22 -1.09
CA PRO A 136 -16.80 1.25 -1.16
C PRO A 136 -16.90 0.43 -2.44
N ASN A 137 -15.77 0.22 -3.12
CA ASN A 137 -15.72 -0.48 -4.41
C ASN A 137 -14.47 -1.32 -4.62
N SER A 138 -13.57 -1.34 -3.65
CA SER A 138 -12.24 -1.95 -3.70
C SER A 138 -12.16 -3.11 -2.72
N PHE A 139 -11.33 -4.10 -3.01
CA PHE A 139 -11.29 -5.34 -2.26
C PHE A 139 -9.89 -5.66 -1.74
N LEU A 140 -9.84 -6.52 -0.72
CA LEU A 140 -8.62 -7.16 -0.24
C LEU A 140 -8.59 -8.58 -0.80
N TYR A 141 -7.47 -8.94 -1.45
CA TYR A 141 -7.25 -10.24 -2.07
C TYR A 141 -6.11 -10.99 -1.42
N ARG A 142 -6.15 -12.33 -1.54
CA ARG A 142 -5.06 -13.24 -1.21
C ARG A 142 -4.90 -14.24 -2.35
N TYR A 143 -3.77 -14.22 -3.02
CA TYR A 143 -3.39 -15.27 -3.95
C TYR A 143 -2.67 -16.39 -3.20
N VAL A 144 -3.19 -17.61 -3.33
CA VAL A 144 -2.64 -18.81 -2.70
C VAL A 144 -2.07 -19.70 -3.80
N PRO A 145 -0.74 -19.74 -3.97
CA PRO A 145 -0.11 -20.55 -5.00
C PRO A 145 -0.30 -22.05 -4.70
N HIS A 146 -0.41 -22.89 -5.74
CA HIS A 146 -0.47 -24.34 -5.54
C HIS A 146 0.86 -24.91 -5.06
N ARG A 147 1.96 -24.18 -5.24
CA ARG A 147 3.29 -24.42 -4.65
C ARG A 147 3.89 -23.04 -4.34
N PRO A 148 4.53 -22.87 -3.20
CA PRO A 148 5.19 -21.60 -2.86
C PRO A 148 6.08 -21.12 -4.01
N GLY A 149 5.94 -19.85 -4.41
CA GLY A 149 6.66 -19.24 -5.53
C GLY A 149 6.10 -19.51 -6.94
N ASP A 150 5.01 -20.28 -7.07
CA ASP A 150 4.33 -20.46 -8.36
C ASP A 150 3.36 -19.30 -8.61
N LEU A 151 3.77 -18.35 -9.43
CA LEU A 151 2.96 -17.15 -9.77
C LEU A 151 1.98 -17.39 -10.94
N HIS A 152 1.97 -18.60 -11.51
CA HIS A 152 1.12 -18.95 -12.67
C HIS A 152 0.02 -19.95 -12.32
N ASN A 153 0.16 -20.67 -11.19
CA ASN A 153 -0.81 -21.69 -10.79
C ASN A 153 -1.18 -21.54 -9.31
N GLY A 154 -2.42 -21.15 -9.06
CA GLY A 154 -2.92 -20.91 -7.71
C GLY A 154 -4.39 -20.51 -7.69
N ARG A 155 -4.82 -20.03 -6.55
CA ARG A 155 -6.18 -19.56 -6.31
C ARG A 155 -6.14 -18.09 -5.87
N LEU A 156 -6.93 -17.24 -6.50
CA LEU A 156 -7.21 -15.91 -6.00
C LEU A 156 -8.44 -15.95 -5.12
N GLN A 157 -8.32 -15.37 -3.93
CA GLN A 157 -9.39 -15.28 -2.93
C GLN A 157 -9.70 -13.81 -2.64
N VAL A 158 -10.96 -13.53 -2.25
CA VAL A 158 -11.40 -12.22 -1.77
C VAL A 158 -11.89 -12.32 -0.34
N LEU A 159 -11.67 -11.27 0.45
CA LEU A 159 -12.11 -11.19 1.83
C LEU A 159 -13.62 -10.91 1.91
N GLN A 160 -14.33 -11.65 2.77
CA GLN A 160 -15.68 -11.35 3.24
C GLN A 160 -15.65 -10.97 4.71
N VAL A 161 -16.36 -9.91 5.08
CA VAL A 161 -16.61 -9.50 6.46
C VAL A 161 -18.04 -9.85 6.81
N ILE A 162 -18.26 -10.47 7.96
CA ILE A 162 -19.58 -10.91 8.42
C ILE A 162 -20.04 -9.99 9.54
N VAL A 163 -21.06 -9.21 9.27
CA VAL A 163 -21.74 -8.32 10.21
C VAL A 163 -23.02 -8.99 10.68
N GLY A 164 -23.10 -9.32 11.97
CA GLY A 164 -24.21 -10.13 12.47
C GLY A 164 -24.23 -11.53 11.85
N ASP A 165 -25.19 -11.79 10.99
CA ASP A 165 -25.45 -13.07 10.33
C ASP A 165 -25.29 -13.04 8.80
N HIS A 166 -24.89 -11.90 8.22
CA HIS A 166 -24.76 -11.74 6.77
C HIS A 166 -23.39 -11.15 6.38
N VAL A 167 -23.04 -11.29 5.11
CA VAL A 167 -21.83 -10.69 4.55
C VAL A 167 -22.08 -9.21 4.28
N ALA A 168 -21.20 -8.36 4.75
CA ALA A 168 -21.24 -6.93 4.48
C ALA A 168 -20.92 -6.65 3.01
N THR A 169 -21.94 -6.36 2.22
CA THR A 169 -21.83 -5.88 0.84
C THR A 169 -22.56 -4.54 0.74
N PHE A 170 -21.96 -3.54 0.11
CA PHE A 170 -22.56 -2.20 0.08
C PHE A 170 -23.21 -1.84 -1.26
N GLU A 171 -23.22 -2.74 -2.23
CA GLU A 171 -23.78 -2.46 -3.56
C GLU A 171 -25.26 -2.11 -3.55
N SER A 172 -26.05 -2.83 -2.77
CA SER A 172 -27.50 -2.62 -2.66
C SER A 172 -27.88 -1.53 -1.68
N GLN A 173 -26.94 -1.00 -0.90
CA GLN A 173 -27.25 -0.07 0.18
C GLN A 173 -27.31 1.37 -0.33
N ALA A 174 -28.33 2.09 0.13
CA ALA A 174 -28.65 3.39 -0.45
C ALA A 174 -27.73 4.52 0.01
N ALA A 175 -27.03 4.42 1.13
CA ALA A 175 -26.22 5.49 1.70
C ALA A 175 -24.79 5.03 2.04
N VAL A 176 -23.83 5.96 2.06
CA VAL A 176 -22.45 5.69 2.50
C VAL A 176 -22.36 5.39 3.99
N ASN A 177 -23.33 5.86 4.78
CA ASN A 177 -23.51 5.55 6.20
C ASN A 177 -24.43 4.34 6.43
N ALA A 178 -24.49 3.42 5.48
CA ALA A 178 -25.26 2.19 5.62
C ALA A 178 -24.83 1.40 6.88
N PRO A 179 -25.77 0.69 7.52
CA PRO A 179 -25.52 0.03 8.81
C PRO A 179 -24.27 -0.84 8.83
N ASP A 180 -24.00 -1.62 7.78
CA ASP A 180 -22.81 -2.48 7.71
C ASP A 180 -21.51 -1.67 7.64
N GLN A 181 -21.52 -0.59 6.86
CA GLN A 181 -20.36 0.29 6.76
C GLN A 181 -20.06 0.98 8.10
N LEU A 182 -21.09 1.40 8.83
CA LEU A 182 -20.91 1.96 10.16
C LEU A 182 -20.47 0.90 11.17
N ALA A 183 -20.99 -0.33 11.06
CA ALA A 183 -20.63 -1.43 11.94
C ALA A 183 -19.14 -1.78 11.83
N ILE A 184 -18.60 -1.97 10.62
CA ILE A 184 -17.18 -2.30 10.44
C ILE A 184 -16.26 -1.15 10.84
N ARG A 185 -16.77 0.09 10.90
CA ARG A 185 -16.05 1.30 11.35
C ARG A 185 -16.36 1.72 12.78
N THR A 186 -16.80 0.77 13.59
CA THR A 186 -17.04 1.01 15.02
C THR A 186 -15.85 0.52 15.83
N HIS A 187 -15.16 1.43 16.52
CA HIS A 187 -14.04 1.09 17.39
C HIS A 187 -14.44 0.10 18.48
N GLY A 188 -13.53 -0.81 18.81
CA GLY A 188 -13.74 -1.81 19.85
C GLY A 188 -14.61 -2.99 19.41
N ILE A 189 -15.18 -2.95 18.20
CA ILE A 189 -15.95 -4.06 17.63
C ILE A 189 -15.06 -4.82 16.64
N SER A 190 -15.13 -6.15 16.67
CA SER A 190 -14.49 -6.98 15.67
C SER A 190 -15.50 -7.89 15.00
N HIS A 191 -15.41 -8.02 13.68
CA HIS A 191 -16.27 -8.83 12.85
C HIS A 191 -15.55 -10.08 12.38
N ARG A 192 -16.25 -11.20 12.22
CA ARG A 192 -15.68 -12.40 11.61
C ARG A 192 -15.36 -12.13 10.14
N THR A 193 -14.32 -12.77 9.65
CA THR A 193 -13.95 -12.73 8.23
C THR A 193 -13.76 -14.13 7.71
N ARG A 194 -13.87 -14.28 6.38
CA ARG A 194 -13.48 -15.49 5.67
C ARG A 194 -12.95 -15.16 4.29
N TRP A 195 -12.03 -15.99 3.82
CA TRP A 195 -11.55 -15.95 2.44
C TRP A 195 -12.38 -16.87 1.56
N ILE A 196 -12.78 -16.40 0.38
CA ILE A 196 -13.49 -17.19 -0.61
C ILE A 196 -12.74 -17.17 -1.93
N THR A 197 -12.59 -18.32 -2.56
CA THR A 197 -11.94 -18.43 -3.87
C THR A 197 -12.84 -17.84 -4.95
N ILE A 198 -12.28 -16.93 -5.76
CA ILE A 198 -12.95 -16.29 -6.89
C ILE A 198 -12.38 -16.72 -8.24
N HIS A 199 -11.17 -17.30 -8.23
CA HIS A 199 -10.53 -17.87 -9.41
C HIS A 199 -9.57 -18.98 -8.96
N ASP A 200 -9.56 -20.11 -9.69
CA ASP A 200 -8.60 -21.21 -9.52
C ASP A 200 -8.08 -21.61 -10.90
N THR A 201 -6.79 -21.47 -11.12
CA THR A 201 -6.17 -21.75 -12.42
C THR A 201 -6.40 -23.19 -12.93
N ARG A 202 -6.67 -24.14 -12.02
CA ARG A 202 -7.00 -25.54 -12.40
C ARG A 202 -8.40 -25.72 -12.96
N VAL A 203 -9.30 -24.80 -12.66
CA VAL A 203 -10.71 -24.85 -13.06
C VAL A 203 -11.00 -23.82 -14.13
N ASP A 204 -10.50 -22.60 -13.92
CA ASP A 204 -10.86 -21.41 -14.72
C ASP A 204 -9.80 -21.09 -15.80
N GLY A 205 -8.64 -21.77 -15.75
CA GLY A 205 -7.52 -21.54 -16.67
C GLY A 205 -6.65 -20.36 -16.26
N THR A 206 -5.78 -19.93 -17.18
CA THR A 206 -4.76 -18.89 -16.94
C THR A 206 -4.92 -17.67 -17.86
N THR A 207 -6.11 -17.46 -18.40
CA THR A 207 -6.43 -16.23 -19.14
C THR A 207 -6.61 -15.09 -18.13
N PRO A 208 -5.97 -13.92 -18.33
CA PRO A 208 -6.17 -12.76 -17.47
C PRO A 208 -7.65 -12.39 -17.30
N PHE A 209 -8.05 -12.06 -16.08
CA PHE A 209 -9.43 -11.78 -15.70
C PHE A 209 -9.51 -10.53 -14.83
N ASN A 210 -10.68 -9.89 -14.77
CA ASN A 210 -10.93 -8.75 -13.89
C ASN A 210 -11.36 -9.26 -12.50
N ALA A 211 -10.49 -9.07 -11.50
CA ALA A 211 -10.70 -9.56 -10.15
C ALA A 211 -11.83 -8.82 -9.43
N ASN A 212 -11.96 -7.51 -9.62
CA ASN A 212 -13.04 -6.71 -9.03
C ASN A 212 -14.43 -7.22 -9.44
N THR A 213 -14.60 -7.54 -10.72
CA THR A 213 -15.84 -8.13 -11.24
C THR A 213 -16.14 -9.47 -10.58
N LEU A 214 -15.15 -10.34 -10.42
CA LEU A 214 -15.34 -11.66 -9.78
C LEU A 214 -15.59 -11.51 -8.27
N ALA A 215 -14.89 -10.59 -7.61
CA ALA A 215 -15.09 -10.29 -6.18
C ALA A 215 -16.53 -9.84 -5.89
N LYS A 216 -17.07 -8.94 -6.71
CA LYS A 216 -18.48 -8.51 -6.63
C LYS A 216 -19.45 -9.65 -6.84
N ALA A 217 -19.24 -10.45 -7.88
CA ALA A 217 -20.09 -11.60 -8.18
C ALA A 217 -20.09 -12.64 -7.06
N ALA A 218 -18.96 -12.79 -6.36
CA ALA A 218 -18.81 -13.70 -5.23
C ALA A 218 -19.27 -13.09 -3.89
N GLY A 219 -19.68 -11.82 -3.86
CA GLY A 219 -20.08 -11.13 -2.64
C GLY A 219 -18.93 -10.83 -1.69
N GLY A 220 -17.76 -10.46 -2.21
CA GLY A 220 -16.67 -9.90 -1.44
C GLY A 220 -17.10 -8.63 -0.71
N THR A 221 -16.47 -8.32 0.41
CA THR A 221 -16.74 -7.07 1.13
C THR A 221 -15.89 -5.95 0.58
N PRO A 222 -16.49 -4.89 0.03
CA PRO A 222 -15.75 -3.76 -0.49
C PRO A 222 -15.34 -2.79 0.62
N PHE A 223 -14.20 -2.14 0.40
CA PHE A 223 -13.60 -1.09 1.21
C PHE A 223 -13.50 0.23 0.43
N LYS A 224 -13.12 1.33 1.11
CA LYS A 224 -12.96 2.65 0.53
C LYS A 224 -11.51 2.92 0.15
N ARG A 225 -11.11 2.49 -1.05
CA ARG A 225 -9.78 2.73 -1.57
C ARG A 225 -8.69 2.24 -0.59
N PRO A 226 -8.55 0.90 -0.37
CA PRO A 226 -7.37 0.37 0.28
C PRO A 226 -6.13 0.62 -0.58
N GLU A 227 -5.09 1.21 0.03
CA GLU A 227 -3.88 1.57 -0.71
C GLU A 227 -2.75 0.59 -0.43
N ASN A 228 -2.42 0.38 0.82
CA ASN A 228 -1.31 -0.49 1.15
C ASN A 228 -1.57 -1.32 2.40
N GLY A 229 -0.71 -2.31 2.66
CA GLY A 229 -0.83 -3.13 3.85
C GLY A 229 0.51 -3.73 4.26
N ALA A 230 0.61 -4.06 5.55
CA ALA A 230 1.80 -4.67 6.11
C ALA A 230 1.46 -5.67 7.23
N PHE A 231 2.21 -6.76 7.30
CA PHE A 231 2.13 -7.68 8.44
C PHE A 231 2.84 -7.10 9.64
N ARG A 232 2.19 -7.19 10.82
CA ARG A 232 2.81 -6.80 12.07
C ARG A 232 4.02 -7.70 12.36
N PRO A 233 5.21 -7.13 12.54
CA PRO A 233 6.39 -7.86 12.98
C PRO A 233 6.15 -8.55 14.33
N GLY A 234 6.71 -9.74 14.53
CA GLY A 234 6.52 -10.51 15.76
C GLY A 234 5.15 -11.19 15.89
N SER A 235 4.19 -10.88 15.03
CA SER A 235 2.88 -11.54 15.03
C SER A 235 2.88 -12.93 14.39
N HIS A 236 3.98 -13.37 13.79
CA HIS A 236 4.08 -14.57 12.96
C HIS A 236 3.02 -14.59 11.85
N PHE A 237 2.87 -13.46 11.15
CA PHE A 237 1.88 -13.24 10.08
C PHE A 237 0.41 -13.43 10.51
N ARG A 238 0.12 -13.24 11.79
CA ARG A 238 -1.24 -13.35 12.32
C ARG A 238 -2.02 -12.04 12.25
N GLU A 239 -1.34 -10.92 12.05
CA GLU A 239 -1.94 -9.60 12.01
C GLU A 239 -1.49 -8.85 10.76
N PHE A 240 -2.46 -8.46 9.95
CA PHE A 240 -2.26 -7.65 8.76
C PHE A 240 -2.99 -6.31 8.95
N PHE A 241 -2.26 -5.21 8.78
CA PHE A 241 -2.81 -3.86 8.81
C PHE A 241 -2.86 -3.33 7.39
N PHE A 242 -3.94 -2.67 7.03
CA PHE A 242 -4.05 -2.00 5.74
C PHE A 242 -4.72 -0.64 5.89
N THR A 243 -4.32 0.30 5.05
CA THR A 243 -4.83 1.66 4.97
C THR A 243 -6.03 1.73 4.03
N GLU A 244 -6.90 2.68 4.26
CA GLU A 244 -7.89 3.20 3.32
C GLU A 244 -7.65 4.69 3.16
N THR A 245 -7.42 5.17 1.95
CA THR A 245 -7.38 6.61 1.61
C THR A 245 -8.72 7.27 1.87
N GLY A 246 -9.82 6.58 1.57
CA GLY A 246 -11.16 7.10 1.74
C GLY A 246 -11.65 7.89 0.53
N ASP A 247 -12.39 8.96 0.76
CA ASP A 247 -12.98 9.77 -0.32
C ASP A 247 -12.15 11.02 -0.66
N THR A 248 -11.15 11.34 0.15
CA THR A 248 -10.27 12.52 0.03
C THR A 248 -11.00 13.84 -0.22
N THR A 249 -12.21 13.97 0.31
CA THR A 249 -13.05 15.15 0.12
C THR A 249 -13.71 15.60 1.41
N THR A 250 -13.72 16.90 1.63
CA THR A 250 -14.19 17.55 2.86
C THR A 250 -15.66 17.89 2.83
N THR A 251 -16.34 17.78 1.70
CA THR A 251 -17.64 18.42 1.48
C THR A 251 -18.82 17.60 1.95
N SER A 252 -18.63 16.31 2.33
CA SER A 252 -19.70 15.47 2.86
C SER A 252 -19.63 15.37 4.38
N PRO A 253 -20.71 15.70 5.11
CA PRO A 253 -20.79 15.50 6.57
C PRO A 253 -20.63 14.03 7.00
N GLU A 254 -20.87 13.09 6.09
CA GLU A 254 -20.78 11.66 6.32
C GLU A 254 -19.34 11.17 6.34
N ASN A 255 -18.39 11.94 5.77
CA ASN A 255 -17.00 11.54 5.64
C ASN A 255 -16.35 11.16 6.97
N GLY A 256 -16.58 11.94 8.02
CA GLY A 256 -15.98 11.69 9.33
C GLY A 256 -16.40 10.38 10.00
N ASN A 257 -17.55 9.82 9.66
CA ASN A 257 -18.06 8.58 10.28
C ASN A 257 -17.96 7.36 9.36
N ALA A 258 -17.90 7.58 8.06
CA ALA A 258 -17.91 6.53 7.06
C ALA A 258 -16.54 6.29 6.39
N GLY A 259 -15.44 6.72 7.03
CA GLY A 259 -14.09 6.51 6.52
C GLY A 259 -13.71 7.41 5.35
N GLY A 260 -14.34 8.60 5.24
CA GLY A 260 -14.09 9.48 4.10
C GLY A 260 -12.75 10.19 4.13
N TRP A 261 -12.14 10.37 5.31
CA TRP A 261 -10.82 10.98 5.43
C TRP A 261 -9.70 9.98 5.26
N CYS A 262 -9.72 8.91 6.01
CA CYS A 262 -8.88 7.72 5.93
C CYS A 262 -9.21 6.77 7.07
N SER A 263 -8.79 5.52 6.94
CA SER A 263 -8.89 4.51 7.99
C SER A 263 -7.67 3.58 7.97
N ILE A 264 -7.44 2.89 9.08
CA ILE A 264 -6.54 1.73 9.14
C ILE A 264 -7.33 0.59 9.77
N PHE A 265 -7.35 -0.55 9.10
CA PHE A 265 -7.94 -1.77 9.60
C PHE A 265 -6.88 -2.76 10.07
N ARG A 266 -7.25 -3.59 11.03
CA ARG A 266 -6.46 -4.73 11.51
C ARG A 266 -7.23 -6.01 11.24
N LEU A 267 -6.68 -6.87 10.39
CA LEU A 267 -7.13 -8.24 10.15
C LEU A 267 -6.28 -9.19 11.00
N SER A 268 -6.93 -9.99 11.84
CA SER A 268 -6.28 -10.96 12.71
C SER A 268 -6.72 -12.37 12.35
N GLN A 269 -5.75 -13.28 12.16
CA GLN A 269 -5.97 -14.68 11.80
C GLN A 269 -5.09 -15.61 12.65
N HIS A 270 -5.36 -16.91 12.65
CA HIS A 270 -4.49 -17.88 13.35
C HIS A 270 -3.14 -18.10 12.66
N GLY A 271 -3.04 -17.77 11.39
CA GLY A 271 -1.86 -17.79 10.54
C GLY A 271 -2.24 -17.19 9.18
N ALA A 272 -1.26 -16.87 8.34
CA ALA A 272 -1.51 -16.29 7.03
C ALA A 272 -2.25 -17.23 6.06
N ASP A 273 -2.20 -18.54 6.30
CA ASP A 273 -2.92 -19.59 5.55
C ASP A 273 -4.35 -19.84 6.05
N ALA A 274 -4.77 -19.24 7.17
CA ALA A 274 -6.11 -19.45 7.73
C ALA A 274 -7.19 -18.86 6.79
N ASP A 275 -8.28 -19.60 6.61
CA ASP A 275 -9.42 -19.15 5.80
C ASP A 275 -10.39 -18.27 6.59
N GLU A 276 -10.28 -18.21 7.90
CA GLU A 276 -11.12 -17.39 8.77
C GLU A 276 -10.28 -16.51 9.70
N GLY A 277 -10.88 -15.38 10.07
CA GLY A 277 -10.24 -14.42 10.96
C GLY A 277 -11.23 -13.41 11.54
N ARG A 278 -10.70 -12.30 11.98
CA ARG A 278 -11.47 -11.17 12.49
C ARG A 278 -10.86 -9.87 11.99
N ILE A 279 -11.71 -8.92 11.62
CA ILE A 279 -11.32 -7.56 11.26
C ILE A 279 -11.85 -6.58 12.31
N SER A 280 -11.06 -5.57 12.61
CA SER A 280 -11.46 -4.45 13.45
C SER A 280 -10.89 -3.13 12.91
N LEU A 281 -11.58 -2.05 13.18
CA LEU A 281 -11.07 -0.71 12.95
C LEU A 281 -9.97 -0.42 13.97
N PHE A 282 -8.77 -0.11 13.50
CA PHE A 282 -7.66 0.33 14.34
C PHE A 282 -7.65 1.86 14.48
N PHE A 283 -7.74 2.57 13.35
CA PHE A 283 -7.79 4.03 13.31
C PHE A 283 -8.78 4.51 12.27
N GLN A 284 -9.45 5.62 12.54
CA GLN A 284 -10.23 6.37 11.57
C GLN A 284 -10.12 7.85 11.88
N SER A 285 -9.72 8.63 10.89
CA SER A 285 -9.72 10.08 11.02
C SER A 285 -11.15 10.63 10.98
N LYS A 286 -11.45 11.53 11.90
CA LYS A 286 -12.72 12.25 11.97
C LYS A 286 -12.66 13.64 11.32
N THR A 287 -11.47 14.07 10.96
CA THR A 287 -11.18 15.40 10.40
C THR A 287 -10.08 15.30 9.36
N ALA A 288 -9.85 16.37 8.60
CA ALA A 288 -8.77 16.46 7.63
C ALA A 288 -7.34 16.52 8.25
N THR A 289 -7.21 16.39 9.57
CA THR A 289 -5.89 16.48 10.24
C THR A 289 -4.96 15.34 9.85
N VAL A 290 -5.53 14.15 9.64
CA VAL A 290 -4.89 12.99 9.04
C VAL A 290 -5.82 12.53 7.93
N ALA A 291 -5.35 12.51 6.69
CA ALA A 291 -6.23 12.24 5.55
C ALA A 291 -5.44 11.58 4.41
N GLY A 292 -6.12 10.77 3.60
CA GLY A 292 -5.49 10.15 2.44
C GLY A 292 -4.32 9.25 2.83
N LEU A 293 -4.47 8.38 3.85
CA LEU A 293 -3.39 7.45 4.20
C LEU A 293 -3.19 6.44 3.08
N ASP A 294 -1.97 6.37 2.63
CA ASP A 294 -1.53 5.53 1.52
C ASP A 294 -0.58 4.44 2.02
N ASN A 295 0.72 4.58 1.79
CA ASN A 295 1.70 3.54 2.09
C ASN A 295 1.87 3.33 3.60
N VAL A 296 2.15 2.08 3.98
CA VAL A 296 2.26 1.67 5.38
C VAL A 296 3.40 0.67 5.58
N THR A 297 4.13 0.83 6.69
CA THR A 297 5.17 -0.10 7.12
C THR A 297 5.25 -0.12 8.66
N PHE A 298 6.18 -0.93 9.21
CA PHE A 298 6.44 -0.95 10.65
C PHE A 298 7.86 -0.47 10.96
N LEU A 299 7.98 0.37 12.00
CA LEU A 299 9.27 0.78 12.57
C LEU A 299 9.75 -0.19 13.66
N SER A 300 8.81 -0.85 14.34
CA SER A 300 9.04 -1.86 15.38
C SER A 300 7.83 -2.78 15.48
N GLU A 301 7.82 -3.67 16.45
CA GLU A 301 6.68 -4.58 16.69
C GLU A 301 5.37 -3.82 16.98
N ASP A 302 5.43 -2.64 17.58
CA ASP A 302 4.27 -1.87 18.05
C ASP A 302 4.14 -0.46 17.45
N LYS A 303 5.02 -0.07 16.54
CA LYS A 303 4.98 1.24 15.87
C LYS A 303 4.76 1.06 14.37
N LEU A 304 3.56 1.39 13.94
CA LEU A 304 3.18 1.42 12.53
C LEU A 304 3.39 2.83 12.01
N LEU A 305 4.00 2.96 10.84
CA LEU A 305 4.19 4.20 10.10
C LEU A 305 3.30 4.18 8.86
N ALA A 306 2.46 5.18 8.69
CA ALA A 306 1.68 5.40 7.48
C ALA A 306 1.90 6.82 6.97
N VAL A 307 1.89 6.97 5.65
CA VAL A 307 2.12 8.24 4.96
C VAL A 307 0.89 8.66 4.17
N GLU A 308 0.80 9.94 3.85
CA GLU A 308 -0.34 10.53 3.15
C GLU A 308 -0.07 10.70 1.66
N ASP A 309 -1.10 10.43 0.85
CA ASP A 309 -1.38 11.01 -0.46
C ASP A 309 -2.73 11.70 -0.39
N ALA A 310 -2.72 12.96 0.05
CA ALA A 310 -3.97 13.68 0.30
C ALA A 310 -4.45 14.53 -0.88
N GLY A 311 -3.59 14.81 -1.83
CA GLY A 311 -3.88 15.59 -3.02
C GLY A 311 -4.17 17.08 -2.78
N ASP A 312 -4.06 17.88 -3.82
CA ASP A 312 -4.18 19.35 -3.83
C ASP A 312 -5.39 19.91 -3.10
N GLY A 313 -6.53 19.29 -3.31
CA GLY A 313 -7.79 19.78 -2.74
C GLY A 313 -7.78 19.75 -1.22
N LEU A 314 -7.17 18.74 -0.60
CA LEU A 314 -7.05 18.62 0.84
C LEU A 314 -5.92 19.49 1.39
N HIS A 315 -4.78 19.58 0.72
CA HIS A 315 -3.68 20.47 1.11
C HIS A 315 -4.15 21.92 1.28
N SER A 316 -4.90 22.41 0.30
CA SER A 316 -5.47 23.75 0.33
C SER A 316 -6.42 23.97 1.50
N GLN A 317 -7.26 22.97 1.81
CA GLN A 317 -8.27 23.08 2.86
C GLN A 317 -7.69 23.01 4.28
N ARG A 318 -6.72 22.15 4.52
CA ARG A 318 -6.08 21.99 5.83
C ARG A 318 -4.84 22.87 6.03
N ASN A 319 -4.40 23.59 4.98
CA ASN A 319 -3.17 24.39 4.95
C ASN A 319 -1.94 23.59 5.41
N ALA A 320 -1.83 22.34 4.98
CA ALA A 320 -0.73 21.45 5.27
C ALA A 320 -0.48 20.53 4.08
N LEU A 321 0.77 20.21 3.81
CA LEU A 321 1.21 19.21 2.85
C LEU A 321 1.19 17.81 3.49
N ASP A 322 1.51 16.81 2.70
CA ASP A 322 1.51 15.43 3.13
C ASP A 322 2.50 15.15 4.26
N SER A 323 2.14 14.21 5.07
CA SER A 323 2.85 13.86 6.28
C SER A 323 2.92 12.35 6.47
N GLY A 324 3.94 11.89 7.18
CA GLY A 324 4.01 10.55 7.71
C GLY A 324 3.72 10.56 9.21
N PHE A 325 2.93 9.57 9.64
CA PHE A 325 2.48 9.45 11.02
C PHE A 325 2.89 8.10 11.63
N VAL A 326 3.36 8.15 12.87
CA VAL A 326 3.60 6.95 13.68
C VAL A 326 2.38 6.69 14.56
N PHE A 327 1.84 5.48 14.41
CA PHE A 327 0.74 4.96 15.22
C PHE A 327 1.30 3.96 16.24
N ASP A 328 1.00 4.16 17.51
CA ASP A 328 1.30 3.22 18.58
C ASP A 328 0.17 2.19 18.68
N LEU A 329 0.47 0.91 18.48
CA LEU A 329 -0.52 -0.16 18.54
C LEU A 329 -1.16 -0.34 19.92
N ASN A 330 -0.53 0.23 20.96
CA ASN A 330 -1.05 0.21 22.34
C ASN A 330 -2.00 1.39 22.64
N THR A 331 -2.19 2.31 21.69
CA THR A 331 -3.08 3.47 21.85
C THR A 331 -4.50 3.11 21.40
N ASP A 332 -5.50 3.44 22.23
CA ASP A 332 -6.90 3.40 21.83
C ASP A 332 -7.28 4.68 21.07
N TYR A 333 -7.23 4.59 19.75
CA TYR A 333 -7.61 5.70 18.86
C TYR A 333 -9.13 5.96 18.82
N GLY A 334 -9.94 5.04 19.32
CA GLY A 334 -11.38 5.24 19.48
C GLY A 334 -11.75 6.34 20.48
N GLN A 335 -10.81 6.74 21.35
CA GLN A 335 -10.98 7.81 22.33
C GLN A 335 -10.54 9.19 21.80
N GLY A 336 -10.23 9.32 20.52
CA GLY A 336 -9.85 10.58 19.90
C GLY A 336 -8.37 10.93 19.98
N SER A 337 -7.51 9.99 20.40
CA SER A 337 -6.07 10.15 20.28
C SER A 337 -5.66 10.32 18.83
N LEU A 338 -4.59 11.07 18.58
CA LEU A 338 -4.01 11.25 17.25
C LEU A 338 -2.64 10.56 17.18
N PRO A 339 -2.23 10.11 15.99
CA PRO A 339 -0.86 9.61 15.78
C PRO A 339 0.15 10.75 15.88
N ILE A 340 1.42 10.39 16.03
CA ILE A 340 2.52 11.35 16.08
C ILE A 340 3.00 11.60 14.66
N ARG A 341 3.04 12.87 14.24
CA ARG A 341 3.64 13.26 12.97
C ARG A 341 5.15 13.02 13.03
N PHE A 342 5.64 12.15 12.15
CA PHE A 342 7.06 11.77 12.07
C PHE A 342 7.77 12.45 10.89
N LEU A 343 7.11 12.52 9.75
CA LEU A 343 7.56 13.19 8.55
C LEU A 343 6.57 14.29 8.19
N ALA A 344 7.04 15.33 7.53
CA ALA A 344 6.21 16.33 6.89
C ALA A 344 6.94 16.86 5.68
N GLU A 345 6.26 16.96 4.57
CA GLU A 345 6.80 17.65 3.41
C GLU A 345 6.94 19.15 3.70
N GLY A 346 8.02 19.71 3.21
CA GLY A 346 8.25 21.13 3.17
C GLY A 346 7.96 21.68 1.79
N ARG A 347 7.60 22.95 1.72
CA ARG A 347 7.49 23.66 0.44
C ARG A 347 8.89 24.06 -0.04
N ASP A 348 9.24 23.64 -1.25
CA ASP A 348 10.48 24.02 -1.90
C ASP A 348 10.22 25.03 -3.04
N PRO A 349 10.43 26.32 -2.81
CA PRO A 349 10.22 27.34 -3.85
C PRO A 349 11.23 27.25 -5.00
N SER A 350 12.25 26.41 -4.89
CA SER A 350 13.24 26.19 -5.95
C SER A 350 12.92 24.99 -6.83
N ALA A 351 11.88 24.21 -6.55
CA ALA A 351 11.49 23.04 -7.30
C ALA A 351 11.19 23.39 -8.77
N THR A 352 11.93 22.82 -9.69
CA THR A 352 11.90 23.19 -11.10
C THR A 352 10.72 22.62 -11.85
N LEU A 353 10.21 21.46 -11.43
CA LEU A 353 9.05 20.81 -12.03
C LEU A 353 7.77 21.59 -11.77
N ASP A 354 7.60 22.13 -10.59
CA ASP A 354 6.49 23.03 -10.28
C ASP A 354 6.49 24.26 -11.17
N SER A 355 7.66 24.83 -11.43
CA SER A 355 7.82 25.96 -12.36
C SER A 355 7.42 25.58 -13.78
N ALA A 356 7.75 24.38 -14.25
CA ALA A 356 7.39 23.91 -15.58
C ALA A 356 5.88 23.71 -15.74
N ASN A 357 5.17 23.32 -14.67
CA ASN A 357 3.73 23.09 -14.66
C ASN A 357 2.90 24.36 -14.33
N GLY A 358 3.49 25.52 -14.30
CA GLY A 358 2.79 26.77 -14.10
C GLY A 358 3.14 27.51 -12.83
N GLY A 359 4.24 27.12 -12.21
CA GLY A 359 4.85 27.76 -11.06
C GLY A 359 4.55 27.09 -9.75
N PHE A 360 5.45 27.30 -8.80
CA PHE A 360 5.30 26.85 -7.44
C PHE A 360 3.95 27.30 -6.86
N GLY A 361 3.31 26.48 -6.09
CA GLY A 361 1.98 26.75 -5.56
C GLY A 361 0.84 26.21 -6.42
N LYS A 362 1.13 25.65 -7.61
CA LYS A 362 0.13 24.92 -8.40
C LYS A 362 0.31 23.42 -8.31
N ASN A 363 1.54 22.98 -8.17
CA ASN A 363 1.91 21.57 -8.14
C ASN A 363 2.48 21.14 -6.78
N GLU A 364 2.72 22.07 -5.87
CA GLU A 364 3.20 21.74 -4.53
C GLU A 364 2.17 20.92 -3.72
N GLY A 365 0.93 20.91 -4.16
CA GLY A 365 -0.14 20.15 -3.58
C GLY A 365 -0.22 18.72 -4.10
N ASP A 366 0.32 18.45 -5.29
CA ASP A 366 0.39 17.10 -5.86
C ASP A 366 1.58 16.28 -5.33
N ASN A 367 2.41 16.87 -4.49
CA ASN A 367 3.46 16.11 -3.84
C ASN A 367 2.84 15.10 -2.87
N GLU A 368 3.28 13.86 -2.97
CA GLU A 368 2.88 12.81 -2.06
C GLU A 368 4.09 12.10 -1.47
N ILE A 369 3.93 11.57 -0.27
CA ILE A 369 4.92 10.71 0.35
C ILE A 369 4.56 9.28 0.01
N THR A 370 5.36 8.63 -0.81
CA THR A 370 5.11 7.27 -1.27
C THR A 370 6.29 6.33 -1.01
N GLY A 371 6.10 5.04 -1.29
CA GLY A 371 7.16 4.05 -1.27
C GLY A 371 7.86 3.91 0.08
N ILE A 372 7.19 4.14 1.21
CA ILE A 372 7.80 4.01 2.53
C ILE A 372 8.23 2.56 2.79
N HIS A 373 9.51 2.37 3.08
CA HIS A 373 10.09 1.05 3.22
C HIS A 373 11.10 0.97 4.36
N VAL A 374 10.99 -0.06 5.19
CA VAL A 374 11.93 -0.36 6.29
C VAL A 374 12.46 -1.76 6.10
N SER A 375 13.78 -1.91 5.96
CA SER A 375 14.42 -3.19 5.67
C SER A 375 15.85 -3.24 6.19
N ASP A 376 16.33 -4.44 6.51
CA ASP A 376 17.75 -4.73 6.73
C ASP A 376 18.43 -5.41 5.52
N GLY A 377 17.68 -5.53 4.41
CA GLY A 377 18.16 -6.10 3.16
C GLY A 377 18.24 -7.63 3.14
N ASP A 378 17.67 -8.33 4.13
CA ASP A 378 17.60 -9.79 4.13
C ASP A 378 16.59 -10.28 3.08
N PRO A 379 17.03 -10.93 1.97
CA PRO A 379 16.12 -11.36 0.91
C PRO A 379 15.43 -12.70 1.19
N SER A 380 15.70 -13.31 2.33
CA SER A 380 15.12 -14.60 2.71
C SER A 380 13.67 -14.46 3.21
N VAL A 381 12.99 -15.59 3.34
CA VAL A 381 11.64 -15.64 3.97
C VAL A 381 11.65 -15.05 5.39
N ASN A 382 12.77 -15.15 6.09
CA ASN A 382 12.89 -14.56 7.44
C ASN A 382 13.08 -13.04 7.41
N GLY A 383 13.44 -12.45 6.28
CA GLY A 383 13.59 -11.00 6.09
C GLY A 383 12.27 -10.29 5.77
N ILE A 384 11.20 -11.03 5.45
CA ILE A 384 9.90 -10.43 5.17
C ILE A 384 9.37 -9.72 6.43
N LEU A 385 8.85 -8.51 6.27
CA LEU A 385 8.12 -7.82 7.32
C LEU A 385 6.96 -8.71 7.82
N GLY A 386 6.88 -8.95 9.12
CA GLY A 386 6.00 -9.97 9.70
C GLY A 386 6.77 -11.14 10.32
N ALA A 387 7.87 -11.58 9.72
CA ALA A 387 8.77 -12.58 10.31
C ALA A 387 9.78 -11.93 11.27
N LYS A 388 10.32 -10.77 10.91
CA LYS A 388 11.41 -10.09 11.61
C LYS A 388 10.94 -8.75 12.17
N VAL A 389 11.36 -8.44 13.39
CA VAL A 389 11.03 -7.16 14.02
C VAL A 389 12.06 -6.11 13.61
N PRO A 390 11.64 -5.01 12.95
CA PRO A 390 12.53 -3.91 12.62
C PRO A 390 13.15 -3.26 13.86
N ARG A 391 14.39 -2.82 13.69
CA ARG A 391 15.12 -2.01 14.67
C ARG A 391 15.68 -0.78 13.97
N PHE A 392 14.79 0.12 13.60
CA PHE A 392 15.17 1.31 12.85
C PHE A 392 16.35 2.05 13.49
N GLY A 393 17.38 2.32 12.68
CA GLY A 393 18.62 2.95 13.11
C GLY A 393 19.63 2.04 13.80
N HIS A 394 19.37 0.72 13.88
CA HIS A 394 20.27 -0.29 14.44
C HIS A 394 20.42 -1.49 13.50
N ASP A 395 21.49 -2.25 13.65
CA ASP A 395 21.70 -3.59 13.06
C ASP A 395 21.51 -3.66 11.53
N GLY A 396 21.84 -2.59 10.81
CA GLY A 396 21.69 -2.54 9.35
C GLY A 396 20.30 -2.18 8.85
N TRP A 397 19.33 -1.96 9.74
CA TRP A 397 18.00 -1.49 9.36
C TRP A 397 18.05 -0.08 8.80
N ARG A 398 17.42 0.10 7.63
CA ARG A 398 17.35 1.36 6.90
C ARG A 398 15.89 1.69 6.60
N MET A 399 15.56 2.96 6.52
CA MET A 399 14.25 3.45 6.13
C MET A 399 14.40 4.36 4.92
N PHE A 400 13.54 4.14 3.93
CA PHE A 400 13.45 4.94 2.71
C PHE A 400 12.03 5.43 2.52
N TRP A 401 11.90 6.58 1.89
CA TRP A 401 10.65 7.08 1.35
C TRP A 401 10.91 7.92 0.11
N THR A 402 9.92 8.05 -0.74
CA THR A 402 10.00 8.85 -1.96
C THR A 402 8.98 9.96 -1.89
N GLN A 403 9.40 11.15 -2.26
CA GLN A 403 8.51 12.24 -2.62
C GLN A 403 8.16 12.05 -4.09
N GLN A 404 6.93 11.66 -4.37
CA GLN A 404 6.40 11.53 -5.72
C GLN A 404 5.91 12.90 -6.18
N HIS A 405 5.96 13.14 -7.49
CA HIS A 405 5.79 14.47 -8.10
C HIS A 405 6.89 15.46 -7.69
N GLY A 406 6.82 16.68 -8.16
CA GLY A 406 7.93 17.60 -7.96
C GLY A 406 9.25 17.04 -8.49
N ASP A 407 10.28 17.03 -7.68
CA ASP A 407 11.63 16.56 -8.06
C ASP A 407 11.81 15.02 -7.96
N ASN A 408 10.81 14.27 -7.50
CA ASN A 408 10.84 12.81 -7.35
C ASN A 408 12.06 12.31 -6.59
N VAL A 409 12.26 12.80 -5.39
CA VAL A 409 13.44 12.50 -4.57
C VAL A 409 13.20 11.32 -3.66
N THR A 410 14.10 10.35 -3.69
CA THR A 410 14.13 9.26 -2.71
C THR A 410 15.06 9.62 -1.57
N TRP A 411 14.54 9.56 -0.36
CA TRP A 411 15.24 9.88 0.87
C TRP A 411 15.57 8.63 1.66
N GLU A 412 16.76 8.64 2.27
CA GLU A 412 17.09 7.70 3.35
C GLU A 412 17.03 8.43 4.69
N VAL A 413 16.26 7.89 5.61
CA VAL A 413 16.20 8.39 6.98
C VAL A 413 17.22 7.66 7.83
N THR A 414 18.13 8.41 8.43
CA THR A 414 19.21 7.87 9.28
C THR A 414 19.12 8.47 10.68
N ARG A 415 19.60 7.70 11.67
CA ARG A 415 19.75 8.24 13.04
C ARG A 415 20.78 9.36 13.02
N ALA A 416 20.44 10.48 13.65
CA ALA A 416 21.40 11.57 13.85
C ALA A 416 22.60 11.05 14.67
N LYS A 417 23.82 11.29 14.18
CA LYS A 417 25.03 11.06 14.99
C LYS A 417 25.00 12.08 16.12
N HIS A 418 24.84 11.64 17.36
CA HIS A 418 25.16 12.48 18.49
C HIS A 418 26.63 12.87 18.37
N GLY A 419 26.94 14.17 18.38
CA GLY A 419 28.30 14.64 18.55
C GLY A 419 28.88 14.02 19.83
N ASP A 420 30.16 13.69 19.81
CA ASP A 420 30.91 13.05 20.90
C ASP A 420 30.87 13.86 22.22
N ASN A 421 29.72 13.95 22.85
CA ASN A 421 29.56 14.41 24.21
C ASN A 421 28.43 13.65 24.88
N ASP A 422 28.88 12.64 25.62
CA ASP A 422 28.33 12.13 26.86
C ASP A 422 27.07 11.31 26.93
N ASP A 423 27.34 10.21 27.62
CA ASP A 423 26.49 9.41 28.52
C ASP A 423 25.29 8.66 27.90
N ASP A 424 25.58 7.38 27.73
CA ASP A 424 24.64 6.28 27.66
C ASP A 424 23.54 6.42 28.73
N HIS A 425 22.39 6.89 28.29
CA HIS A 425 21.11 6.54 28.89
C HIS A 425 20.21 5.99 27.80
N ASP A 426 20.22 4.67 27.67
CA ASP A 426 19.26 3.88 26.94
C ASP A 426 17.89 4.03 27.59
N ASP A 427 17.05 4.92 27.03
CA ASP A 427 15.62 4.95 27.30
C ASP A 427 14.87 5.38 26.04
N TRP A 428 14.44 4.37 25.28
CA TRP A 428 13.37 4.49 24.27
C TRP A 428 12.46 3.28 24.31
#